data_3e4aa940057b9d64f6ce60efec8c7941
#
_entry.id   3e4aa940057b9d64f6ce60efec8c7941
#
_cell.length_a   1.000
_cell.length_b   1.000
_cell.length_c   1.000
_cell.angle_alpha   90.00
_cell.angle_beta   90.00
_cell.angle_gamma   90.00
#
_symmetry.space_group_name_H-M   'P 1'
#
loop_
_entity.id
_entity.type
_entity.pdbx_description
1 polymer ?
#
loop_
_entity_poly.entity_id
_entity_poly.type
_entity_poly.pdbx_seq_one_letter_code
_entity_poly.pdbx_strand_id
1 'polypeptide(L)'
;GLPTLCVEMPIHQAESHVNRANEHIDQLKNRFPNVFNERADLTPIFETFKNQVPSSDNEAVLNLSLANTRARLRMTTLYYFAGIHGLLVAGTGNKVEDFGVGFFTKYGDGGVDISPIADLVKSEVRLLAEYLEVPESILKAKPTDGLFGDDRSDEDQIGANYDELEWAMTQMENGKTIEDFSGREAHVFSIYKRLNTINQHKMNPIPICKIPK
;
A
#
# COMPACT_ATOMS: atom_id res chain seq x y z
N GLY A 1 16.83 -19.67 -2.89
CA GLY A 1 15.70 -18.77 -3.10
C GLY A 1 15.79 -18.06 -4.44
N LEU A 2 14.76 -17.36 -4.84
CA LEU A 2 14.77 -16.54 -6.04
C LEU A 2 15.63 -15.26 -5.82
N PRO A 3 16.30 -14.72 -6.86
CA PRO A 3 16.95 -13.43 -6.76
C PRO A 3 15.94 -12.36 -6.34
N THR A 4 16.28 -11.57 -5.31
CA THR A 4 15.38 -10.57 -4.76
C THR A 4 16.09 -9.23 -4.67
N LEU A 5 15.59 -8.22 -5.35
CA LEU A 5 16.07 -6.85 -5.29
C LEU A 5 15.17 -6.01 -4.38
N CYS A 6 15.75 -5.47 -3.31
CA CYS A 6 15.12 -4.45 -2.49
C CYS A 6 15.51 -3.05 -3.00
N VAL A 7 14.53 -2.18 -3.25
CA VAL A 7 14.78 -0.84 -3.78
C VAL A 7 14.32 0.22 -2.77
N GLU A 8 15.26 1.03 -2.30
CA GLU A 8 14.97 2.19 -1.46
C GLU A 8 14.65 3.41 -2.34
N MET A 9 13.48 3.99 -2.16
CA MET A 9 12.98 5.09 -2.98
C MET A 9 12.43 6.24 -2.12
N PRO A 10 13.29 6.95 -1.36
CA PRO A 10 12.82 8.05 -0.53
C PRO A 10 12.26 9.20 -1.36
N ILE A 11 11.16 9.81 -0.87
CA ILE A 11 10.60 11.08 -1.32
C ILE A 11 10.18 11.84 -0.07
N HIS A 12 11.05 12.69 0.47
CA HIS A 12 10.85 13.42 1.74
C HIS A 12 10.52 12.49 2.93
N GLN A 13 11.05 11.29 2.92
CA GLN A 13 10.79 10.31 3.97
C GLN A 13 11.49 10.71 5.27
N ALA A 14 10.81 10.51 6.40
CA ALA A 14 11.42 10.67 7.71
C ALA A 14 12.62 9.69 7.87
N GLU A 15 13.68 10.15 8.51
CA GLU A 15 14.91 9.35 8.72
C GLU A 15 14.63 8.03 9.45
N SER A 16 13.68 8.03 10.40
CA SER A 16 13.26 6.83 11.11
C SER A 16 12.69 5.73 10.20
N HIS A 17 11.98 6.12 9.13
CA HIS A 17 11.45 5.16 8.14
C HIS A 17 12.56 4.60 7.26
N VAL A 18 13.50 5.45 6.84
CA VAL A 18 14.67 5.04 6.06
C VAL A 18 15.52 4.07 6.86
N ASN A 19 15.79 4.37 8.14
CA ASN A 19 16.60 3.52 9.02
C ASN A 19 15.97 2.14 9.24
N ARG A 20 14.65 2.06 9.44
CA ARG A 20 13.94 0.76 9.55
C ARG A 20 14.02 -0.06 8.26
N ALA A 21 13.89 0.58 7.11
CA ALA A 21 14.03 -0.10 5.83
C ALA A 21 15.44 -0.67 5.66
N ASN A 22 16.47 0.13 5.98
CA ASN A 22 17.87 -0.30 5.91
C ASN A 22 18.17 -1.45 6.87
N GLU A 23 17.71 -1.37 8.13
CA GLU A 23 17.84 -2.45 9.12
C GLU A 23 17.30 -3.78 8.56
N HIS A 24 16.13 -3.76 7.97
CA HIS A 24 15.51 -4.97 7.42
C HIS A 24 16.22 -5.47 6.16
N ILE A 25 16.64 -4.60 5.27
CA ILE A 25 17.39 -4.96 4.06
C ILE A 25 18.72 -5.62 4.47
N ASP A 26 19.42 -5.06 5.44
CA ASP A 26 20.68 -5.62 5.94
C ASP A 26 20.47 -7.00 6.60
N GLN A 27 19.40 -7.16 7.38
CA GLN A 27 19.03 -8.47 7.93
C GLN A 27 18.77 -9.50 6.82
N LEU A 28 18.02 -9.13 5.78
CA LEU A 28 17.71 -10.01 4.65
C LEU A 28 18.97 -10.39 3.87
N LYS A 29 19.86 -9.45 3.60
CA LYS A 29 21.14 -9.70 2.91
C LYS A 29 22.07 -10.61 3.71
N ASN A 30 22.11 -10.45 5.03
CA ASN A 30 22.90 -11.32 5.91
C ASN A 30 22.31 -12.73 5.99
N ARG A 31 21.00 -12.88 5.89
CA ARG A 31 20.30 -14.16 5.99
C ARG A 31 20.22 -14.91 4.66
N PHE A 32 20.14 -14.18 3.53
CA PHE A 32 19.89 -14.74 2.21
C PHE A 32 20.88 -14.20 1.16
N PRO A 33 21.77 -15.04 0.61
CA PRO A 33 22.82 -14.60 -0.35
C PRO A 33 22.27 -14.17 -1.71
N ASN A 34 21.00 -14.41 -1.98
CA ASN A 34 20.29 -14.03 -3.20
C ASN A 34 19.53 -12.69 -3.06
N VAL A 35 19.67 -11.99 -1.94
CA VAL A 35 19.11 -10.66 -1.71
C VAL A 35 20.16 -9.59 -1.97
N PHE A 36 19.80 -8.59 -2.76
CA PHE A 36 20.61 -7.41 -3.04
C PHE A 36 19.76 -6.16 -2.95
N ASN A 37 20.37 -4.98 -2.94
CA ASN A 37 19.64 -3.72 -2.84
C ASN A 37 20.19 -2.65 -3.75
N GLU A 38 19.29 -1.76 -4.16
CA GLU A 38 19.57 -0.52 -4.87
C GLU A 38 18.89 0.66 -4.16
N ARG A 39 19.36 1.87 -4.43
CA ARG A 39 18.77 3.09 -3.90
C ARG A 39 18.60 4.12 -5.00
N ALA A 40 17.39 4.71 -5.07
CA ALA A 40 17.07 5.82 -5.95
C ALA A 40 16.35 6.91 -5.15
N ASP A 41 17.01 8.02 -4.84
CA ASP A 41 16.35 9.18 -4.25
C ASP A 41 15.45 9.85 -5.30
N LEU A 42 14.14 9.73 -5.12
CA LEU A 42 13.15 10.29 -6.03
C LEU A 42 12.70 11.71 -5.65
N THR A 43 13.23 12.28 -4.57
CA THR A 43 12.88 13.63 -4.12
C THR A 43 13.10 14.68 -5.22
N PRO A 44 14.25 14.73 -5.93
CA PRO A 44 14.46 15.72 -6.99
C PRO A 44 13.46 15.60 -8.16
N ILE A 45 13.13 14.36 -8.53
CA ILE A 45 12.16 14.08 -9.61
C ILE A 45 10.76 14.53 -9.19
N PHE A 46 10.36 14.21 -7.95
CA PHE A 46 9.07 14.61 -7.40
C PHE A 46 8.92 16.14 -7.32
N GLU A 47 9.95 16.85 -6.84
CA GLU A 47 9.93 18.33 -6.77
C GLU A 47 9.89 18.96 -8.17
N THR A 48 10.64 18.40 -9.11
CA THR A 48 10.58 18.86 -10.51
C THR A 48 9.18 18.70 -11.09
N PHE A 49 8.56 17.52 -10.89
CA PHE A 49 7.18 17.26 -11.34
C PHE A 49 6.21 18.25 -10.70
N LYS A 50 6.24 18.40 -9.37
CA LYS A 50 5.36 19.30 -8.61
C LYS A 50 5.42 20.73 -9.11
N ASN A 51 6.61 21.22 -9.49
CA ASN A 51 6.82 22.56 -10.00
C ASN A 51 6.35 22.77 -11.45
N GLN A 52 6.13 21.69 -12.21
CA GLN A 52 5.71 21.76 -13.62
C GLN A 52 4.20 21.60 -13.81
N VAL A 53 3.49 21.05 -12.84
CA VAL A 53 2.04 20.81 -12.96
C VAL A 53 1.23 21.93 -12.31
N PRO A 54 0.00 22.22 -12.81
CA PRO A 54 -0.88 23.17 -12.16
C PRO A 54 -1.20 22.76 -10.71
N SER A 55 -1.27 23.73 -9.82
CA SER A 55 -1.71 23.54 -8.44
C SER A 55 -3.24 23.55 -8.34
N SER A 56 -3.77 23.22 -7.17
CA SER A 56 -5.20 23.30 -6.82
C SER A 56 -5.37 24.15 -5.56
N ASP A 57 -6.40 25.00 -5.54
CA ASP A 57 -6.77 25.76 -4.33
C ASP A 57 -7.41 24.87 -3.25
N ASN A 58 -7.85 23.67 -3.62
CA ASN A 58 -8.31 22.67 -2.66
C ASN A 58 -7.12 21.85 -2.15
N GLU A 59 -6.64 22.20 -0.96
CA GLU A 59 -5.48 21.58 -0.34
C GLU A 59 -5.63 20.05 -0.16
N ALA A 60 -6.81 19.56 0.22
CA ALA A 60 -7.04 18.13 0.39
C ALA A 60 -6.90 17.36 -0.93
N VAL A 61 -7.44 17.92 -2.02
CA VAL A 61 -7.31 17.35 -3.37
C VAL A 61 -5.87 17.38 -3.83
N LEU A 62 -5.16 18.49 -3.60
CA LEU A 62 -3.75 18.65 -3.96
C LEU A 62 -2.89 17.63 -3.23
N ASN A 63 -3.05 17.52 -1.91
CA ASN A 63 -2.27 16.60 -1.08
C ASN A 63 -2.48 15.14 -1.48
N LEU A 64 -3.73 14.73 -1.73
CA LEU A 64 -4.04 13.38 -2.22
C LEU A 64 -3.44 13.13 -3.62
N SER A 65 -3.50 14.11 -4.51
CA SER A 65 -2.92 13.99 -5.86
C SER A 65 -1.40 13.83 -5.79
N LEU A 66 -0.73 14.59 -4.93
CA LEU A 66 0.71 14.50 -4.70
C LEU A 66 1.11 13.18 -4.01
N ALA A 67 0.31 12.67 -3.06
CA ALA A 67 0.50 11.37 -2.45
C ALA A 67 0.45 10.25 -3.50
N ASN A 68 -0.59 10.25 -4.33
CA ASN A 68 -0.72 9.30 -5.44
C ASN A 68 0.42 9.43 -6.48
N THR A 69 0.95 10.63 -6.69
CA THR A 69 2.11 10.85 -7.56
C THR A 69 3.37 10.20 -6.99
N ARG A 70 3.62 10.33 -5.68
CA ARG A 70 4.74 9.63 -5.03
C ARG A 70 4.66 8.11 -5.20
N ALA A 71 3.48 7.52 -5.00
CA ALA A 71 3.27 6.09 -5.19
C ALA A 71 3.55 5.66 -6.64
N ARG A 72 3.10 6.44 -7.64
CA ARG A 72 3.34 6.14 -9.07
C ARG A 72 4.79 6.32 -9.50
N LEU A 73 5.51 7.30 -8.96
CA LEU A 73 6.96 7.44 -9.21
C LEU A 73 7.72 6.23 -8.69
N ARG A 74 7.37 5.71 -7.52
CA ARG A 74 7.96 4.48 -6.99
C ARG A 74 7.64 3.28 -7.88
N MET A 75 6.41 3.11 -8.30
CA MET A 75 6.02 2.04 -9.24
C MET A 75 6.84 2.11 -10.53
N THR A 76 6.94 3.29 -11.15
CA THR A 76 7.73 3.48 -12.39
C THR A 76 9.19 3.09 -12.18
N THR A 77 9.77 3.44 -11.02
CA THR A 77 11.15 3.11 -10.68
C THR A 77 11.34 1.60 -10.44
N LEU A 78 10.38 0.94 -9.78
CA LEU A 78 10.40 -0.53 -9.60
C LEU A 78 10.38 -1.24 -10.96
N TYR A 79 9.51 -0.84 -11.87
CA TYR A 79 9.46 -1.43 -13.22
C TYR A 79 10.71 -1.13 -14.07
N TYR A 80 11.36 0.02 -13.85
CA TYR A 80 12.67 0.29 -14.46
C TYR A 80 13.71 -0.73 -14.00
N PHE A 81 13.86 -0.95 -12.68
CA PHE A 81 14.78 -1.95 -12.15
C PHE A 81 14.38 -3.38 -12.54
N ALA A 82 13.10 -3.70 -12.50
CA ALA A 82 12.59 -5.00 -12.94
C ALA A 82 12.98 -5.27 -14.40
N GLY A 83 12.84 -4.26 -15.28
CA GLY A 83 13.21 -4.37 -16.68
C GLY A 83 14.72 -4.62 -16.92
N ILE A 84 15.60 -3.90 -16.23
CA ILE A 84 17.05 -4.07 -16.40
C ILE A 84 17.60 -5.36 -15.78
N HIS A 85 16.94 -5.90 -14.75
CA HIS A 85 17.36 -7.12 -14.08
C HIS A 85 16.58 -8.38 -14.50
N GLY A 86 15.56 -8.24 -15.33
CA GLY A 86 14.68 -9.36 -15.74
C GLY A 86 13.88 -9.93 -14.57
N LEU A 87 13.38 -9.08 -13.66
CA LEU A 87 12.64 -9.42 -12.46
C LEU A 87 11.14 -9.05 -12.59
N LEU A 88 10.33 -9.59 -11.68
CA LEU A 88 8.93 -9.20 -11.48
C LEU A 88 8.81 -8.23 -10.30
N VAL A 89 7.84 -7.33 -10.35
CA VAL A 89 7.49 -6.46 -9.24
C VAL A 89 6.54 -7.19 -8.30
N ALA A 90 6.96 -7.35 -7.03
CA ALA A 90 6.14 -7.95 -5.97
C ALA A 90 5.39 -6.88 -5.18
N GLY A 91 4.07 -7.01 -5.12
CA GLY A 91 3.18 -6.18 -4.31
C GLY A 91 3.22 -6.55 -2.83
N THR A 92 2.88 -5.58 -2.00
CA THR A 92 2.88 -5.69 -0.53
C THR A 92 1.50 -5.44 0.09
N GLY A 93 0.47 -5.26 -0.74
CA GLY A 93 -0.90 -5.09 -0.28
C GLY A 93 -1.49 -6.39 0.27
N ASN A 94 -2.27 -6.27 1.32
CA ASN A 94 -2.99 -7.39 1.94
C ASN A 94 -4.47 -7.41 1.51
N LYS A 95 -5.18 -8.47 1.90
CA LYS A 95 -6.57 -8.71 1.49
C LYS A 95 -7.51 -7.55 1.85
N VAL A 96 -7.37 -6.99 3.06
CA VAL A 96 -8.24 -5.90 3.52
C VAL A 96 -7.96 -4.61 2.77
N GLU A 97 -6.67 -4.27 2.60
CA GLU A 97 -6.25 -3.05 1.90
C GLU A 97 -6.63 -3.09 0.43
N ASP A 98 -6.23 -4.13 -0.30
CA ASP A 98 -6.37 -4.19 -1.75
C ASP A 98 -7.77 -4.58 -2.21
N PHE A 99 -8.38 -5.60 -1.58
CA PHE A 99 -9.65 -6.17 -2.04
C PHE A 99 -10.82 -5.86 -1.10
N GLY A 100 -10.55 -5.40 0.12
CA GLY A 100 -11.56 -4.94 1.05
C GLY A 100 -11.95 -3.49 0.81
N VAL A 101 -11.10 -2.57 1.19
CA VAL A 101 -11.39 -1.12 1.15
C VAL A 101 -10.80 -0.38 -0.06
N GLY A 102 -9.88 -1.00 -0.80
CA GLY A 102 -9.18 -0.36 -1.93
C GLY A 102 -8.29 0.79 -1.49
N PHE A 103 -7.62 0.63 -0.35
CA PHE A 103 -6.71 1.62 0.23
C PHE A 103 -5.31 1.52 -0.40
N PHE A 104 -5.24 1.83 -1.68
CA PHE A 104 -4.01 1.87 -2.47
C PHE A 104 -4.14 2.83 -3.64
N THR A 105 -3.03 3.21 -4.24
CA THR A 105 -3.01 4.00 -5.47
C THR A 105 -3.03 3.08 -6.69
N LYS A 106 -4.09 3.18 -7.49
CA LYS A 106 -4.16 2.47 -8.77
C LYS A 106 -2.98 2.88 -9.66
N TYR A 107 -2.21 1.89 -10.15
CA TYR A 107 -0.96 2.10 -10.89
C TYR A 107 0.13 2.82 -10.09
N GLY A 108 0.08 2.74 -8.77
CA GLY A 108 1.14 3.09 -7.84
C GLY A 108 1.58 1.82 -7.12
N ASP A 109 1.36 1.75 -5.82
CA ASP A 109 1.57 0.54 -5.01
C ASP A 109 0.71 -0.66 -5.43
N GLY A 110 -0.47 -0.43 -6.06
CA GLY A 110 -1.26 -1.48 -6.70
C GLY A 110 -0.81 -1.85 -8.13
N GLY A 111 0.25 -1.25 -8.66
CA GLY A 111 0.83 -1.58 -9.96
C GLY A 111 1.96 -2.62 -9.82
N VAL A 112 1.60 -3.91 -9.82
CA VAL A 112 2.53 -5.01 -9.52
C VAL A 112 2.26 -6.21 -10.44
N ASP A 113 3.23 -7.13 -10.53
CA ASP A 113 3.12 -8.35 -11.34
C ASP A 113 2.61 -9.53 -10.50
N ILE A 114 2.97 -9.58 -9.22
CA ILE A 114 2.55 -10.61 -8.27
C ILE A 114 2.18 -9.99 -6.92
N SER A 115 1.25 -10.60 -6.20
CA SER A 115 0.80 -10.14 -4.87
C SER A 115 0.88 -11.28 -3.85
N PRO A 116 2.06 -11.57 -3.27
CA PRO A 116 2.29 -12.78 -2.46
C PRO A 116 1.45 -12.87 -1.18
N ILE A 117 1.01 -11.74 -0.63
CA ILE A 117 0.25 -11.66 0.63
C ILE A 117 -1.19 -11.13 0.45
N ALA A 118 -1.67 -11.03 -0.80
CA ALA A 118 -2.97 -10.43 -1.09
C ALA A 118 -4.19 -11.24 -0.58
N ASP A 119 -4.01 -12.53 -0.28
CA ASP A 119 -5.06 -13.37 0.31
C ASP A 119 -5.02 -13.40 1.84
N LEU A 120 -4.00 -12.80 2.46
CA LEU A 120 -3.87 -12.69 3.90
C LEU A 120 -4.51 -11.39 4.41
N VAL A 121 -5.25 -11.47 5.52
CA VAL A 121 -5.68 -10.27 6.26
C VAL A 121 -4.52 -9.69 7.08
N LYS A 122 -4.65 -8.46 7.60
CA LYS A 122 -3.54 -7.76 8.29
C LYS A 122 -3.06 -8.49 9.53
N SER A 123 -3.97 -9.09 10.29
CA SER A 123 -3.63 -9.93 11.45
C SER A 123 -2.78 -11.13 11.08
N GLU A 124 -3.09 -11.81 9.97
CA GLU A 124 -2.31 -12.94 9.46
C GLU A 124 -0.93 -12.49 8.93
N VAL A 125 -0.85 -11.32 8.26
CA VAL A 125 0.43 -10.73 7.84
C VAL A 125 1.33 -10.45 9.04
N ARG A 126 0.78 -9.96 10.16
CA ARG A 126 1.53 -9.75 11.42
C ARG A 126 2.07 -11.08 11.98
N LEU A 127 1.24 -12.11 12.06
CA LEU A 127 1.67 -13.44 12.52
C LEU A 127 2.77 -14.03 11.61
N LEU A 128 2.63 -13.88 10.30
CA LEU A 128 3.64 -14.30 9.35
C LEU A 128 4.96 -13.53 9.52
N ALA A 129 4.88 -12.22 9.74
CA ALA A 129 6.05 -11.38 9.96
C ALA A 129 6.79 -11.76 11.27
N GLU A 130 6.08 -12.07 12.34
CA GLU A 130 6.66 -12.61 13.58
C GLU A 130 7.35 -13.95 13.33
N TYR A 131 6.68 -14.89 12.64
CA TYR A 131 7.25 -16.19 12.28
C TYR A 131 8.53 -16.08 11.44
N LEU A 132 8.56 -15.10 10.52
CA LEU A 132 9.71 -14.84 9.67
C LEU A 132 10.83 -14.02 10.34
N GLU A 133 10.65 -13.67 11.62
CA GLU A 133 11.61 -12.90 12.42
C GLU A 133 11.92 -11.51 11.83
N VAL A 134 10.87 -10.85 11.32
CA VAL A 134 10.97 -9.45 10.87
C VAL A 134 11.40 -8.56 12.06
N PRO A 135 12.27 -7.55 11.88
CA PRO A 135 12.75 -6.71 12.96
C PRO A 135 11.62 -6.12 13.83
N GLU A 136 11.83 -6.11 15.14
CA GLU A 136 10.85 -5.61 16.11
C GLU A 136 10.48 -4.14 15.87
N SER A 137 11.41 -3.34 15.35
CA SER A 137 11.21 -1.96 14.93
C SER A 137 10.14 -1.81 13.84
N ILE A 138 9.93 -2.84 13.01
CA ILE A 138 8.88 -2.91 11.98
C ILE A 138 7.59 -3.49 12.59
N LEU A 139 7.67 -4.59 13.34
CA LEU A 139 6.51 -5.24 13.95
C LEU A 139 5.71 -4.28 14.87
N LYS A 140 6.42 -3.40 15.59
CA LYS A 140 5.81 -2.39 16.48
C LYS A 140 5.43 -1.07 15.80
N ALA A 141 5.83 -0.87 14.54
CA ALA A 141 5.50 0.34 13.82
C ALA A 141 3.99 0.43 13.52
N LYS A 142 3.41 1.61 13.72
CA LYS A 142 2.05 1.86 13.24
C LYS A 142 2.03 1.79 11.72
N PRO A 143 1.01 1.14 11.12
CA PRO A 143 0.82 1.17 9.68
C PRO A 143 0.67 2.61 9.19
N THR A 144 1.51 3.02 8.23
CA THR A 144 1.42 4.32 7.58
C THR A 144 1.98 4.24 6.16
N ASP A 145 1.30 4.91 5.24
CA ASP A 145 1.79 5.06 3.87
C ASP A 145 2.95 6.07 3.75
N GLY A 146 3.14 6.93 4.78
CA GLY A 146 4.21 7.93 4.80
C GLY A 146 4.13 8.95 3.66
N LEU A 147 2.94 9.14 3.07
CA LEU A 147 2.76 9.97 1.87
C LEU A 147 2.38 11.42 2.18
N PHE A 148 1.91 11.73 3.38
CA PHE A 148 1.39 13.05 3.73
C PHE A 148 2.37 13.94 4.49
N GLY A 149 3.51 13.40 4.95
CA GLY A 149 4.54 14.17 5.67
C GLY A 149 4.18 14.48 7.13
N ASP A 150 3.14 13.85 7.66
CA ASP A 150 2.75 13.84 9.06
C ASP A 150 2.73 12.38 9.61
N ASP A 151 2.49 12.23 10.91
CA ASP A 151 2.52 10.93 11.60
C ASP A 151 1.16 10.19 11.58
N ARG A 152 0.23 10.60 10.70
CA ARG A 152 -1.07 9.91 10.60
C ARG A 152 -0.91 8.46 10.18
N SER A 153 -1.65 7.58 10.85
CA SER A 153 -1.72 6.16 10.47
C SER A 153 -2.75 5.93 9.36
N ASP A 154 -2.69 4.75 8.73
CA ASP A 154 -3.73 4.31 7.79
C ASP A 154 -5.10 4.23 8.47
N GLU A 155 -5.13 3.76 9.73
CA GLU A 155 -6.34 3.68 10.55
C GLU A 155 -6.96 5.07 10.82
N ASP A 156 -6.13 6.11 11.05
CA ASP A 156 -6.59 7.50 11.19
C ASP A 156 -7.21 8.03 9.90
N GLN A 157 -6.66 7.66 8.74
CA GLN A 157 -7.16 8.06 7.44
C GLN A 157 -8.47 7.34 7.09
N ILE A 158 -8.59 6.08 7.41
CA ILE A 158 -9.76 5.24 7.12
C ILE A 158 -10.91 5.53 8.10
N GLY A 159 -10.59 5.77 9.39
CA GLY A 159 -11.54 5.96 10.47
C GLY A 159 -11.99 4.66 11.15
N ALA A 160 -11.25 3.56 10.91
CA ALA A 160 -11.42 2.26 11.55
C ALA A 160 -10.07 1.55 11.65
N ASN A 161 -9.87 0.73 12.68
CA ASN A 161 -8.66 -0.09 12.80
C ASN A 161 -8.76 -1.36 11.93
N TYR A 162 -7.64 -2.07 11.75
CA TYR A 162 -7.60 -3.25 10.89
C TYR A 162 -8.47 -4.39 11.40
N ASP A 163 -8.53 -4.62 12.70
CA ASP A 163 -9.38 -5.69 13.27
C ASP A 163 -10.87 -5.41 13.00
N GLU A 164 -11.28 -4.15 13.09
CA GLU A 164 -12.64 -3.71 12.74
C GLU A 164 -12.92 -3.87 11.24
N LEU A 165 -11.95 -3.58 10.37
CA LEU A 165 -12.09 -3.75 8.93
C LEU A 165 -12.15 -5.23 8.51
N GLU A 166 -11.36 -6.10 9.14
CA GLU A 166 -11.41 -7.55 8.94
C GLU A 166 -12.77 -8.13 9.36
N TRP A 167 -13.27 -7.67 10.52
CA TRP A 167 -14.61 -8.01 10.96
C TRP A 167 -15.67 -7.56 9.92
N ALA A 168 -15.64 -6.31 9.48
CA ALA A 168 -16.60 -5.79 8.51
C ALA A 168 -16.55 -6.52 7.16
N MET A 169 -15.35 -6.89 6.70
CA MET A 169 -15.13 -7.70 5.51
C MET A 169 -15.83 -9.05 5.65
N THR A 170 -15.60 -9.74 6.75
CA THR A 170 -16.23 -11.03 7.05
C THR A 170 -17.76 -10.92 7.10
N GLN A 171 -18.29 -9.86 7.72
CA GLN A 171 -19.74 -9.66 7.77
C GLN A 171 -20.33 -9.41 6.38
N MET A 172 -19.64 -8.64 5.54
CA MET A 172 -20.08 -8.38 4.16
C MET A 172 -20.03 -9.66 3.31
N GLU A 173 -19.00 -10.48 3.45
CA GLU A 173 -18.89 -11.80 2.78
C GLU A 173 -20.02 -12.76 3.23
N ASN A 174 -20.47 -12.64 4.48
CA ASN A 174 -21.62 -13.39 5.03
C ASN A 174 -22.99 -12.81 4.61
N GLY A 175 -23.02 -11.80 3.74
CA GLY A 175 -24.27 -11.20 3.22
C GLY A 175 -24.99 -10.29 4.22
N LYS A 176 -24.33 -9.86 5.28
CA LYS A 176 -24.87 -8.92 6.24
C LYS A 176 -25.04 -7.52 5.67
N THR A 177 -25.94 -6.75 6.26
CA THR A 177 -26.25 -5.37 5.87
C THR A 177 -26.12 -4.45 7.08
N ILE A 178 -26.17 -3.13 6.85
CA ILE A 178 -26.02 -2.16 7.94
C ILE A 178 -27.12 -2.28 9.00
N GLU A 179 -28.29 -2.76 8.61
CA GLU A 179 -29.46 -2.96 9.46
C GLU A 179 -29.26 -4.10 10.48
N ASP A 180 -28.29 -4.98 10.23
CA ASP A 180 -27.93 -6.05 11.18
C ASP A 180 -27.11 -5.55 12.40
N PHE A 181 -26.62 -4.29 12.36
CA PHE A 181 -25.68 -3.76 13.34
C PHE A 181 -26.15 -2.46 13.98
N SER A 182 -25.52 -2.08 15.10
CA SER A 182 -25.78 -0.81 15.79
C SER A 182 -24.49 -0.18 16.33
N GLY A 183 -24.51 1.08 16.70
CA GLY A 183 -23.38 1.76 17.33
C GLY A 183 -22.09 1.72 16.48
N ARG A 184 -20.96 1.34 17.10
CA ARG A 184 -19.65 1.29 16.43
C ARG A 184 -19.61 0.28 15.28
N GLU A 185 -20.24 -0.88 15.43
CA GLU A 185 -20.28 -1.91 14.39
C GLU A 185 -20.97 -1.40 13.11
N ALA A 186 -22.16 -0.77 13.24
CA ALA A 186 -22.85 -0.16 12.09
C ALA A 186 -22.01 0.93 11.44
N HIS A 187 -21.30 1.75 12.23
CA HIS A 187 -20.42 2.80 11.74
C HIS A 187 -19.23 2.22 10.93
N VAL A 188 -18.54 1.24 11.49
CA VAL A 188 -17.41 0.56 10.82
C VAL A 188 -17.86 -0.14 9.55
N PHE A 189 -18.98 -0.87 9.60
CA PHE A 189 -19.53 -1.53 8.42
C PHE A 189 -19.90 -0.51 7.31
N SER A 190 -20.41 0.66 7.69
CA SER A 190 -20.71 1.72 6.72
C SER A 190 -19.46 2.30 6.08
N ILE A 191 -18.38 2.51 6.85
CA ILE A 191 -17.06 2.93 6.34
C ILE A 191 -16.55 1.90 5.33
N TYR A 192 -16.49 0.63 5.73
CA TYR A 192 -16.02 -0.47 4.89
C TYR A 192 -16.81 -0.54 3.58
N LYS A 193 -18.14 -0.62 3.65
CA LYS A 193 -19.03 -0.72 2.49
C LYS A 193 -18.87 0.47 1.55
N ARG A 194 -18.78 1.69 2.08
CA ARG A 194 -18.57 2.91 1.29
C ARG A 194 -17.23 2.84 0.54
N LEU A 195 -16.13 2.53 1.23
CA LEU A 195 -14.80 2.46 0.63
C LEU A 195 -14.72 1.33 -0.41
N ASN A 196 -15.24 0.14 -0.09
CA ASN A 196 -15.35 -0.96 -1.04
C ASN A 196 -16.07 -0.54 -2.31
N THR A 197 -17.24 0.12 -2.17
CA THR A 197 -18.06 0.53 -3.32
C THR A 197 -17.36 1.56 -4.21
N ILE A 198 -16.81 2.64 -3.64
CA ILE A 198 -16.19 3.71 -4.43
C ILE A 198 -14.86 3.30 -5.07
N ASN A 199 -14.16 2.31 -4.49
CA ASN A 199 -12.86 1.82 -4.95
C ASN A 199 -12.94 0.59 -5.86
N GLN A 200 -14.14 0.11 -6.23
CA GLN A 200 -14.32 -1.04 -7.14
C GLN A 200 -13.48 -0.93 -8.43
N HIS A 201 -13.34 0.29 -8.97
CA HIS A 201 -12.55 0.54 -10.17
C HIS A 201 -11.04 0.25 -10.00
N LYS A 202 -10.55 0.15 -8.76
CA LYS A 202 -9.16 -0.23 -8.47
C LYS A 202 -9.01 -1.76 -8.40
N MET A 203 -9.98 -2.45 -7.84
CA MET A 203 -9.98 -3.88 -7.53
C MET A 203 -10.36 -4.75 -8.72
N ASN A 204 -11.23 -4.24 -9.58
CA ASN A 204 -11.75 -4.98 -10.74
C ASN A 204 -10.87 -4.77 -11.99
N PRO A 205 -10.88 -5.75 -12.92
CA PRO A 205 -10.28 -5.56 -14.24
C PRO A 205 -10.83 -4.31 -14.94
N ILE A 206 -10.01 -3.71 -15.80
CA ILE A 206 -10.42 -2.54 -16.57
C ILE A 206 -11.63 -2.89 -17.42
N PRO A 207 -12.74 -2.12 -17.34
CA PRO A 207 -13.91 -2.35 -18.17
C PRO A 207 -13.60 -2.23 -19.65
N ILE A 208 -14.00 -3.23 -20.42
CA ILE A 208 -13.83 -3.27 -21.88
C ILE A 208 -15.17 -2.99 -22.54
N CYS A 209 -15.22 -1.99 -23.43
CA CYS A 209 -16.40 -1.75 -24.27
C CYS A 209 -16.53 -2.90 -25.30
N LYS A 210 -17.61 -3.66 -25.20
CA LYS A 210 -17.94 -4.71 -26.18
C LYS A 210 -18.73 -4.09 -27.32
N ILE A 211 -18.13 -4.04 -28.52
CA ILE A 211 -18.80 -3.55 -29.72
C ILE A 211 -19.53 -4.74 -30.37
N PRO A 212 -20.85 -4.66 -30.60
CA PRO A 212 -21.58 -5.70 -31.34
C PRO A 212 -20.94 -5.89 -32.74
N LYS A 213 -20.71 -7.15 -33.13
CA LYS A 213 -20.24 -7.51 -34.48
C LYS A 213 -21.43 -7.74 -35.38
#